data_46bbab0b46337fa5cb10731e79a5f076
#
_entry.id   46bbab0b46337fa5cb10731e79a5f076
#
_cell.length_a   1.000
_cell.length_b   1.000
_cell.length_c   1.000
_cell.angle_alpha   90.00
_cell.angle_beta   90.00
_cell.angle_gamma   90.00
#
_symmetry.space_group_name_H-M   'P 1'
#
loop_
_entity.id
_entity.type
_entity.pdbx_description
1 polymer ?
#
loop_
_entity_poly.entity_id
_entity_poly.type
_entity_poly.pdbx_seq_one_letter_code
_entity_poly.pdbx_strand_id
1 'polypeptide(L)'
;MNVLYLIGNGFDLRLGLPTRYADFLEYYKGQTPQLGSGRSQQEEAIQKYKERLFSEMAEREERGEEQWKDLEIALGEFTTAFGDDADGFCDFYEDMNRSLEAYLSQYNSFEPTSEELEKTRESFIYPYRYFKAKEQNKLRAQPFDKTCYSVNIISFNYTSSIESFCREAFLRSREYSYSEEKHGGGYRVRYQGVQYIHGKLGDGGILLGVDHGEQIANDQFRQCDDVADLLLKPQANEGRGTLVDEECLSLIAGADVICLFGLSLGPTDQMWWTAIKKRFLDNPEVILLYFHYDPSADSTLNFDRRKERRARQHLIDALGLEGHQK
;
A
#
# COMPACT_ATOMS: atom_id res chain seq x y z
N MET A 1 -2.59 -19.59 14.28
CA MET A 1 -3.37 -18.68 13.38
C MET A 1 -2.41 -17.65 12.81
N ASN A 2 -2.44 -17.48 11.52
CA ASN A 2 -1.60 -16.51 10.79
C ASN A 2 -2.45 -15.28 10.44
N VAL A 3 -2.14 -14.15 11.04
CA VAL A 3 -2.78 -12.86 10.76
C VAL A 3 -1.87 -12.08 9.83
N LEU A 4 -2.41 -11.64 8.71
CA LEU A 4 -1.71 -10.83 7.72
C LEU A 4 -2.39 -9.47 7.60
N TYR A 5 -1.62 -8.40 7.78
CA TYR A 5 -2.05 -7.04 7.48
C TYR A 5 -1.45 -6.57 6.16
N LEU A 6 -2.30 -6.04 5.28
CA LEU A 6 -1.89 -5.27 4.12
C LEU A 6 -2.19 -3.80 4.43
N ILE A 7 -1.13 -2.98 4.43
CA ILE A 7 -1.16 -1.59 4.88
C ILE A 7 -0.87 -0.67 3.71
N GLY A 8 -1.82 0.20 3.38
CA GLY A 8 -1.65 1.23 2.34
C GLY A 8 -1.52 2.64 2.93
N ASN A 9 -1.43 3.62 2.05
CA ASN A 9 -1.16 5.02 2.36
C ASN A 9 -2.18 5.65 3.34
N GLY A 10 -3.40 5.12 3.43
CA GLY A 10 -4.36 5.54 4.43
C GLY A 10 -3.88 5.39 5.88
N PHE A 11 -2.85 4.57 6.13
CA PHE A 11 -2.19 4.49 7.44
C PHE A 11 -1.41 5.77 7.74
N ASP A 12 -0.57 6.22 6.82
CA ASP A 12 0.22 7.45 6.95
C ASP A 12 -0.69 8.68 7.05
N LEU A 13 -1.73 8.73 6.23
CA LEU A 13 -2.73 9.81 6.26
C LEU A 13 -3.46 9.90 7.59
N ARG A 14 -3.75 8.75 8.24
CA ARG A 14 -4.33 8.72 9.58
C ARG A 14 -3.40 9.31 10.64
N LEU A 15 -2.09 9.18 10.45
CA LEU A 15 -1.07 9.78 11.31
C LEU A 15 -0.86 11.27 11.01
N GLY A 16 -1.60 11.84 10.05
CA GLY A 16 -1.47 13.24 9.63
C GLY A 16 -0.29 13.51 8.72
N LEU A 17 0.37 12.47 8.17
CA LEU A 17 1.47 12.63 7.24
C LEU A 17 0.91 13.01 5.85
N PRO A 18 1.42 14.06 5.19
CA PRO A 18 0.96 14.48 3.86
C PRO A 18 1.62 13.62 2.77
N THR A 19 1.23 12.36 2.68
CA THR A 19 1.82 11.36 1.77
C THR A 19 0.92 11.02 0.57
N ARG A 20 -0.07 11.88 0.25
CA ARG A 20 -0.87 11.71 -0.98
C ARG A 20 -0.03 12.05 -2.20
N TYR A 21 -0.30 11.40 -3.31
CA TYR A 21 0.29 11.79 -4.59
C TYR A 21 -0.01 13.26 -4.96
N ALA A 22 -1.18 13.78 -4.59
CA ALA A 22 -1.49 15.20 -4.80
C ALA A 22 -0.55 16.13 -4.01
N ASP A 23 -0.24 15.80 -2.74
CA ASP A 23 0.70 16.55 -1.93
C ASP A 23 2.12 16.51 -2.53
N PHE A 24 2.53 15.34 -3.02
CA PHE A 24 3.81 15.19 -3.74
C PHE A 24 3.85 15.98 -5.03
N LEU A 25 2.80 15.93 -5.85
CA LEU A 25 2.77 16.63 -7.14
C LEU A 25 2.85 18.15 -6.97
N GLU A 26 2.23 18.70 -5.92
CA GLU A 26 2.39 20.12 -5.60
C GLU A 26 3.84 20.46 -5.23
N TYR A 27 4.50 19.61 -4.44
CA TYR A 27 5.92 19.74 -4.14
C TYR A 27 6.76 19.63 -5.42
N TYR A 28 6.54 18.58 -6.25
CA TYR A 28 7.30 18.30 -7.47
C TYR A 28 7.20 19.43 -8.46
N LYS A 29 6.04 20.07 -8.59
CA LYS A 29 5.83 21.24 -9.48
C LYS A 29 6.82 22.38 -9.21
N GLY A 30 7.17 22.58 -7.94
CA GLY A 30 8.14 23.61 -7.53
C GLY A 30 9.61 23.20 -7.66
N GLN A 31 9.93 21.94 -7.96
CA GLN A 31 11.32 21.50 -8.09
C GLN A 31 11.88 21.76 -9.48
N THR A 32 13.20 21.97 -9.57
CA THR A 32 13.92 22.04 -10.83
C THR A 32 14.71 20.75 -11.02
N PRO A 33 14.71 20.12 -12.20
CA PRO A 33 15.50 18.91 -12.45
C PRO A 33 16.98 19.14 -12.14
N GLN A 34 17.62 18.18 -11.48
CA GLN A 34 19.03 18.26 -11.09
C GLN A 34 19.72 16.92 -11.37
N LEU A 35 20.42 16.83 -12.50
CA LEU A 35 21.18 15.64 -12.90
C LEU A 35 22.69 15.75 -12.61
N GLY A 36 23.14 16.92 -12.11
CA GLY A 36 24.54 17.20 -11.84
C GLY A 36 25.28 17.84 -13.00
N SER A 37 26.53 18.27 -12.77
CA SER A 37 27.31 19.09 -13.71
C SER A 37 27.47 18.44 -15.09
N GLY A 38 27.16 19.18 -16.15
CA GLY A 38 27.34 18.79 -17.55
C GLY A 38 26.14 18.18 -18.25
N ARG A 39 24.95 18.12 -17.62
CA ARG A 39 23.73 17.51 -18.17
C ARG A 39 22.59 18.51 -18.43
N SER A 40 22.91 19.77 -18.71
CA SER A 40 21.93 20.84 -18.86
C SER A 40 20.87 20.58 -19.95
N GLN A 41 21.22 19.91 -21.05
CA GLN A 41 20.27 19.56 -22.11
C GLN A 41 19.24 18.52 -21.65
N GLN A 42 19.66 17.53 -20.86
CA GLN A 42 18.76 16.55 -20.28
C GLN A 42 17.83 17.20 -19.24
N GLU A 43 18.38 18.07 -18.39
CA GLU A 43 17.59 18.85 -17.42
C GLU A 43 16.53 19.73 -18.11
N GLU A 44 16.87 20.37 -19.25
CA GLU A 44 15.91 21.11 -20.05
C GLU A 44 14.85 20.21 -20.69
N ALA A 45 15.21 19.01 -21.11
CA ALA A 45 14.26 18.04 -21.68
C ALA A 45 13.29 17.54 -20.58
N ILE A 46 13.79 17.16 -19.42
CA ILE A 46 12.97 16.76 -18.26
C ILE A 46 12.02 17.90 -17.88
N GLN A 47 12.50 19.16 -17.83
CA GLN A 47 11.67 20.30 -17.50
C GLN A 47 10.50 20.46 -18.48
N LYS A 48 10.72 20.26 -19.79
CA LYS A 48 9.65 20.31 -20.80
C LYS A 48 8.60 19.20 -20.59
N TYR A 49 9.04 17.96 -20.32
CA TYR A 49 8.12 16.86 -20.03
C TYR A 49 7.33 17.12 -18.75
N LYS A 50 7.97 17.69 -17.74
CA LYS A 50 7.32 18.08 -16.49
C LYS A 50 6.27 19.18 -16.73
N GLU A 51 6.58 20.21 -17.48
CA GLU A 51 5.62 21.26 -17.85
C GLU A 51 4.42 20.68 -18.62
N ARG A 52 4.70 19.75 -19.54
CA ARG A 52 3.65 19.04 -20.28
C ARG A 52 2.77 18.21 -19.34
N LEU A 53 3.35 17.47 -18.41
CA LEU A 53 2.61 16.71 -17.40
C LEU A 53 1.62 17.60 -16.66
N PHE A 54 2.08 18.73 -16.12
CA PHE A 54 1.23 19.65 -15.37
C PHE A 54 0.19 20.36 -16.24
N SER A 55 0.50 20.61 -17.52
CA SER A 55 -0.49 21.14 -18.47
C SER A 55 -1.61 20.13 -18.74
N GLU A 56 -1.27 18.86 -19.00
CA GLU A 56 -2.25 17.80 -19.21
C GLU A 56 -3.11 17.55 -17.95
N MET A 57 -2.49 17.66 -16.75
CA MET A 57 -3.23 17.59 -15.48
C MET A 57 -4.27 18.71 -15.38
N ALA A 58 -3.88 19.95 -15.65
CA ALA A 58 -4.78 21.11 -15.56
C ALA A 58 -5.94 20.99 -16.56
N GLU A 59 -5.66 20.56 -17.80
CA GLU A 59 -6.70 20.33 -18.82
C GLU A 59 -7.71 19.25 -18.43
N ARG A 60 -7.25 18.18 -17.77
CA ARG A 60 -8.13 17.10 -17.29
C ARG A 60 -8.98 17.57 -16.10
N GLU A 61 -8.41 18.33 -15.18
CA GLU A 61 -9.14 18.93 -14.05
C GLU A 61 -10.26 19.86 -14.54
N GLU A 62 -10.00 20.70 -15.55
CA GLU A 62 -11.01 21.56 -16.17
C GLU A 62 -12.17 20.75 -16.79
N ARG A 63 -11.90 19.53 -17.25
CA ARG A 63 -12.93 18.62 -17.78
C ARG A 63 -13.66 17.83 -16.69
N GLY A 64 -13.30 18.01 -15.42
CA GLY A 64 -13.88 17.29 -14.29
C GLY A 64 -13.44 15.83 -14.18
N GLU A 65 -12.32 15.48 -14.78
CA GLU A 65 -11.74 14.14 -14.71
C GLU A 65 -10.90 13.99 -13.43
N GLU A 66 -11.36 13.17 -12.49
CA GLU A 66 -10.65 12.93 -11.22
C GLU A 66 -9.45 11.95 -11.33
N GLN A 67 -8.89 11.76 -12.51
CA GLN A 67 -7.99 10.64 -12.84
C GLN A 67 -6.62 10.68 -12.15
N TRP A 68 -6.16 11.81 -11.63
CA TRP A 68 -4.87 11.93 -10.98
C TRP A 68 -4.83 11.48 -9.51
N LYS A 69 -5.89 10.82 -9.05
CA LYS A 69 -5.87 10.15 -7.74
C LYS A 69 -4.91 8.96 -7.70
N ASP A 70 -4.61 8.39 -8.89
CA ASP A 70 -3.65 7.31 -9.08
C ASP A 70 -2.53 7.78 -10.01
N LEU A 71 -1.44 8.29 -9.42
CA LEU A 71 -0.27 8.77 -10.15
C LEU A 71 0.38 7.66 -11.00
N GLU A 72 0.28 6.42 -10.54
CA GLU A 72 0.90 5.28 -11.22
C GLU A 72 0.22 4.99 -12.56
N ILE A 73 -1.12 4.97 -12.59
CA ILE A 73 -1.87 4.85 -13.84
C ILE A 73 -1.59 6.04 -14.75
N ALA A 74 -1.63 7.24 -14.18
CA ALA A 74 -1.38 8.46 -14.95
C ALA A 74 0.03 8.48 -15.59
N LEU A 75 1.02 7.95 -14.88
CA LEU A 75 2.38 7.82 -15.41
C LEU A 75 2.44 6.81 -16.56
N GLY A 76 1.74 5.68 -16.45
CA GLY A 76 1.59 4.71 -17.55
C GLY A 76 0.94 5.32 -18.80
N GLU A 77 -0.12 6.14 -18.62
CA GLU A 77 -0.76 6.87 -19.72
C GLU A 77 0.15 7.94 -20.31
N PHE A 78 0.89 8.66 -19.48
CA PHE A 78 1.78 9.75 -19.87
C PHE A 78 2.97 9.29 -20.73
N THR A 79 3.28 7.99 -20.77
CA THR A 79 4.32 7.42 -21.67
C THR A 79 4.10 7.82 -23.13
N THR A 80 2.86 8.07 -23.57
CA THR A 80 2.55 8.52 -24.94
C THR A 80 3.11 9.92 -25.26
N ALA A 81 3.40 10.73 -24.25
CA ALA A 81 3.97 12.06 -24.42
C ALA A 81 5.40 12.04 -25.00
N PHE A 82 6.09 10.91 -24.87
CA PHE A 82 7.50 10.76 -25.25
C PHE A 82 7.70 10.23 -26.67
N GLY A 83 6.64 9.72 -27.35
CA GLY A 83 6.78 9.15 -28.69
C GLY A 83 7.71 7.94 -28.68
N ASP A 84 8.87 8.03 -29.34
CA ASP A 84 9.92 7.01 -29.38
C ASP A 84 11.13 7.32 -28.46
N ASP A 85 11.06 8.40 -27.66
CA ASP A 85 12.12 8.85 -26.75
C ASP A 85 12.10 8.07 -25.42
N ALA A 86 12.53 6.82 -25.44
CA ALA A 86 12.60 5.98 -24.24
C ALA A 86 13.62 6.51 -23.21
N ASP A 87 14.77 6.99 -23.68
CA ASP A 87 15.81 7.58 -22.82
C ASP A 87 15.28 8.81 -22.07
N GLY A 88 14.56 9.68 -22.79
CA GLY A 88 13.92 10.86 -22.20
C GLY A 88 12.86 10.49 -21.17
N PHE A 89 12.11 9.40 -21.39
CA PHE A 89 11.19 8.87 -20.39
C PHE A 89 11.93 8.36 -19.15
N CYS A 90 12.99 7.59 -19.33
CA CYS A 90 13.78 7.06 -18.21
C CYS A 90 14.38 8.21 -17.36
N ASP A 91 14.98 9.22 -18.00
CA ASP A 91 15.51 10.40 -17.31
C ASP A 91 14.41 11.15 -16.52
N PHE A 92 13.23 11.33 -17.12
CA PHE A 92 12.08 11.97 -16.47
C PHE A 92 11.54 11.14 -15.30
N TYR A 93 11.42 9.82 -15.47
CA TYR A 93 10.97 8.92 -14.42
C TYR A 93 11.94 8.94 -13.23
N GLU A 94 13.24 8.87 -13.48
CA GLU A 94 14.26 8.94 -12.44
C GLU A 94 14.21 10.26 -11.65
N ASP A 95 14.01 11.40 -12.35
CA ASP A 95 13.86 12.70 -11.68
C ASP A 95 12.62 12.74 -10.80
N MET A 96 11.49 12.22 -11.30
CA MET A 96 10.24 12.12 -10.53
C MET A 96 10.40 11.21 -9.32
N ASN A 97 10.97 10.02 -9.50
CA ASN A 97 11.15 9.04 -8.43
C ASN A 97 12.09 9.56 -7.34
N ARG A 98 13.21 10.19 -7.73
CA ARG A 98 14.13 10.85 -6.81
C ARG A 98 13.48 12.00 -6.05
N SER A 99 12.64 12.77 -6.73
CA SER A 99 11.87 13.85 -6.10
C SER A 99 10.84 13.32 -5.10
N LEU A 100 10.20 12.18 -5.41
CA LEU A 100 9.26 11.51 -4.51
C LEU A 100 9.99 10.99 -3.26
N GLU A 101 11.16 10.36 -3.42
CA GLU A 101 12.00 9.94 -2.30
C GLU A 101 12.41 11.13 -1.41
N ALA A 102 12.85 12.23 -2.02
CA ALA A 102 13.24 13.44 -1.29
C ALA A 102 12.06 14.06 -0.53
N TYR A 103 10.87 14.08 -1.15
CA TYR A 103 9.65 14.54 -0.52
C TYR A 103 9.26 13.69 0.69
N LEU A 104 9.12 12.38 0.49
CA LEU A 104 8.69 11.46 1.54
C LEU A 104 9.71 11.32 2.66
N SER A 105 11.00 11.50 2.38
CA SER A 105 12.06 11.46 3.39
C SER A 105 11.90 12.52 4.47
N GLN A 106 11.20 13.62 4.19
CA GLN A 106 10.88 14.66 5.18
C GLN A 106 9.95 14.14 6.29
N TYR A 107 9.20 13.08 6.01
CA TYR A 107 8.20 12.48 6.91
C TYR A 107 8.61 11.10 7.44
N ASN A 108 9.77 10.59 7.05
CA ASN A 108 10.19 9.21 7.38
C ASN A 108 10.66 9.04 8.83
N SER A 109 10.89 10.11 9.57
CA SER A 109 11.30 10.10 10.98
C SER A 109 10.13 10.21 11.96
N PHE A 110 8.96 9.74 11.57
CA PHE A 110 7.75 9.78 12.41
C PHE A 110 7.92 8.93 13.67
N GLU A 111 7.66 9.53 14.82
CA GLU A 111 7.56 8.84 16.11
C GLU A 111 6.11 8.92 16.61
N PRO A 112 5.43 7.78 16.80
CA PRO A 112 4.04 7.78 17.23
C PRO A 112 3.88 8.28 18.66
N THR A 113 2.84 9.07 18.91
CA THR A 113 2.45 9.48 20.26
C THR A 113 1.89 8.30 21.06
N SER A 114 1.90 8.38 22.38
CA SER A 114 1.36 7.31 23.24
C SER A 114 -0.12 7.02 22.97
N GLU A 115 -0.91 8.06 22.62
CA GLU A 115 -2.34 7.89 22.30
C GLU A 115 -2.55 7.18 20.96
N GLU A 116 -1.77 7.54 19.95
CA GLU A 116 -1.79 6.87 18.63
C GLU A 116 -1.36 5.42 18.74
N LEU A 117 -0.30 5.17 19.54
CA LEU A 117 0.17 3.82 19.83
C LEU A 117 -0.93 2.96 20.44
N GLU A 118 -1.63 3.44 21.45
CA GLU A 118 -2.65 2.65 22.13
C GLU A 118 -3.83 2.33 21.21
N LYS A 119 -4.35 3.33 20.49
CA LYS A 119 -5.47 3.14 19.55
C LYS A 119 -5.14 2.17 18.42
N THR A 120 -3.94 2.25 17.87
CA THR A 120 -3.54 1.42 16.74
C THR A 120 -3.12 0.03 17.21
N ARG A 121 -2.45 -0.06 18.36
CA ARG A 121 -2.07 -1.30 19.01
C ARG A 121 -3.27 -2.22 19.21
N GLU A 122 -4.40 -1.69 19.70
CA GLU A 122 -5.62 -2.49 19.86
C GLU A 122 -6.08 -3.11 18.54
N SER A 123 -6.02 -2.36 17.44
CA SER A 123 -6.41 -2.86 16.13
C SER A 123 -5.47 -3.95 15.59
N PHE A 124 -4.15 -3.81 15.82
CA PHE A 124 -3.15 -4.74 15.29
C PHE A 124 -2.94 -5.98 16.15
N ILE A 125 -2.99 -5.82 17.47
CA ILE A 125 -2.75 -6.94 18.40
C ILE A 125 -4.02 -7.76 18.62
N TYR A 126 -5.18 -7.15 18.51
CA TYR A 126 -6.45 -7.78 18.80
C TYR A 126 -7.43 -7.79 17.63
N PRO A 127 -7.05 -8.30 16.44
CA PRO A 127 -7.93 -8.33 15.26
C PRO A 127 -9.22 -9.11 15.51
N TYR A 128 -9.19 -10.10 16.41
CA TYR A 128 -10.35 -10.89 16.79
C TYR A 128 -11.49 -10.09 17.42
N ARG A 129 -11.24 -8.87 17.90
CA ARG A 129 -12.30 -7.98 18.41
C ARG A 129 -13.26 -7.54 17.31
N TYR A 130 -12.80 -7.55 16.06
CA TYR A 130 -13.59 -7.22 14.88
C TYR A 130 -14.29 -8.42 14.23
N PHE A 131 -14.04 -9.62 14.75
CA PHE A 131 -14.69 -10.83 14.24
C PHE A 131 -16.17 -10.85 14.60
N LYS A 132 -16.99 -11.50 13.78
CA LYS A 132 -18.37 -11.80 14.14
C LYS A 132 -18.41 -12.74 15.36
N ALA A 133 -19.50 -12.68 16.12
CA ALA A 133 -19.65 -13.46 17.35
C ALA A 133 -19.39 -14.96 17.18
N LYS A 134 -19.75 -15.52 16.02
CA LYS A 134 -19.52 -16.94 15.69
C LYS A 134 -18.02 -17.27 15.62
N GLU A 135 -17.23 -16.43 14.95
CA GLU A 135 -15.79 -16.59 14.80
C GLU A 135 -15.07 -16.33 16.14
N GLN A 136 -15.51 -15.32 16.89
CA GLN A 136 -14.98 -15.08 18.25
C GLN A 136 -15.23 -16.29 19.17
N ASN A 137 -16.40 -16.90 19.10
CA ASN A 137 -16.71 -18.08 19.91
C ASN A 137 -15.87 -19.31 19.51
N LYS A 138 -15.62 -19.51 18.21
CA LYS A 138 -14.70 -20.57 17.73
C LYS A 138 -13.29 -20.37 18.29
N LEU A 139 -12.78 -19.13 18.29
CA LEU A 139 -11.46 -18.82 18.81
C LEU A 139 -11.38 -19.06 20.32
N ARG A 140 -12.39 -18.63 21.09
CA ARG A 140 -12.46 -18.81 22.55
C ARG A 140 -12.58 -20.28 22.97
N ALA A 141 -13.12 -21.11 22.09
CA ALA A 141 -13.25 -22.58 22.38
C ALA A 141 -11.92 -23.33 22.16
N GLN A 142 -10.88 -22.70 21.59
CA GLN A 142 -9.59 -23.33 21.40
C GLN A 142 -8.79 -23.39 22.72
N PRO A 143 -8.05 -24.49 22.99
CA PRO A 143 -7.15 -24.55 24.14
C PRO A 143 -6.10 -23.46 24.13
N PHE A 144 -5.70 -22.99 25.32
CA PHE A 144 -4.75 -21.87 25.49
C PHE A 144 -3.41 -22.06 24.76
N ASP A 145 -2.90 -23.27 24.75
CA ASP A 145 -1.65 -23.64 24.05
C ASP A 145 -1.74 -23.52 22.51
N LYS A 146 -2.96 -23.46 21.96
CA LYS A 146 -3.24 -23.26 20.54
C LYS A 146 -3.63 -21.84 20.17
N THR A 147 -3.64 -20.93 21.14
CA THR A 147 -4.01 -19.52 20.94
C THR A 147 -2.81 -18.61 20.62
N CYS A 148 -1.74 -19.19 20.11
CA CYS A 148 -0.63 -18.41 19.53
C CYS A 148 -0.97 -18.00 18.10
N TYR A 149 -0.83 -16.74 17.76
CA TYR A 149 -0.92 -16.29 16.39
C TYR A 149 0.30 -15.45 15.99
N SER A 150 0.69 -15.56 14.72
CA SER A 150 1.71 -14.73 14.12
C SER A 150 1.08 -13.54 13.40
N VAL A 151 1.73 -12.40 13.49
CA VAL A 151 1.37 -11.18 12.76
C VAL A 151 2.45 -10.88 11.74
N ASN A 152 2.06 -10.89 10.48
CA ASN A 152 2.87 -10.47 9.34
C ASN A 152 2.27 -9.20 8.75
N ILE A 153 3.10 -8.35 8.19
CA ILE A 153 2.66 -7.10 7.58
C ILE A 153 3.27 -7.00 6.18
N ILE A 154 2.42 -6.69 5.20
CA ILE A 154 2.81 -6.27 3.87
C ILE A 154 2.50 -4.77 3.76
N SER A 155 3.50 -3.96 3.50
CA SER A 155 3.37 -2.51 3.34
C SER A 155 3.42 -2.12 1.88
N PHE A 156 2.43 -1.35 1.46
CA PHE A 156 2.37 -0.65 0.18
C PHE A 156 2.94 0.78 0.29
N ASN A 157 3.31 1.20 1.52
CA ASN A 157 3.86 2.52 1.79
C ASN A 157 5.37 2.49 1.62
N TYR A 158 5.94 3.60 1.23
CA TYR A 158 7.38 3.80 1.12
C TYR A 158 8.03 4.20 2.46
N THR A 159 7.23 4.75 3.39
CA THR A 159 7.71 5.26 4.69
C THR A 159 7.90 4.14 5.70
N SER A 160 8.75 4.38 6.69
CA SER A 160 8.97 3.46 7.82
C SER A 160 7.96 3.65 8.98
N SER A 161 6.89 4.41 8.78
CA SER A 161 5.88 4.72 9.80
C SER A 161 5.32 3.47 10.47
N ILE A 162 4.90 2.47 9.68
CA ILE A 162 4.35 1.20 10.20
C ILE A 162 5.40 0.41 10.99
N GLU A 163 6.66 0.43 10.58
CA GLU A 163 7.75 -0.26 11.27
C GLU A 163 8.06 0.40 12.63
N SER A 164 8.06 1.74 12.68
CA SER A 164 8.18 2.50 13.93
C SER A 164 7.04 2.17 14.88
N PHE A 165 5.83 2.05 14.35
CA PHE A 165 4.65 1.64 15.11
C PHE A 165 4.79 0.23 15.70
N CYS A 166 5.20 -0.73 14.87
CA CYS A 166 5.38 -2.12 15.28
C CYS A 166 6.51 -2.27 16.30
N ARG A 167 7.60 -1.56 16.12
CA ARG A 167 8.71 -1.53 17.07
C ARG A 167 8.22 -1.11 18.46
N GLU A 168 7.46 -0.04 18.54
CA GLU A 168 6.93 0.45 19.80
C GLU A 168 5.85 -0.47 20.41
N ALA A 169 4.94 -0.98 19.56
CA ALA A 169 3.82 -1.81 20.00
C ALA A 169 4.23 -3.22 20.44
N PHE A 170 5.18 -3.84 19.70
CA PHE A 170 5.54 -5.25 19.91
C PHE A 170 6.90 -5.44 20.62
N LEU A 171 7.89 -4.55 20.44
CA LEU A 171 9.27 -4.77 20.92
C LEU A 171 9.56 -4.12 22.27
N ARG A 172 8.77 -3.16 22.74
CA ARG A 172 8.93 -2.60 24.10
C ARG A 172 8.54 -3.58 25.21
N SER A 173 7.71 -4.55 24.93
CA SER A 173 7.56 -5.70 25.83
C SER A 173 8.76 -6.61 25.62
N ARG A 174 9.62 -6.77 26.62
CA ARG A 174 10.85 -7.60 26.59
C ARG A 174 10.62 -9.07 26.18
N GLU A 175 9.41 -9.44 25.87
CA GLU A 175 9.01 -10.71 25.32
C GLU A 175 8.38 -10.45 23.94
N TYR A 176 8.92 -11.09 22.90
CA TYR A 176 8.34 -11.14 21.56
C TYR A 176 6.91 -11.78 21.53
N SER A 177 6.32 -11.95 22.68
CA SER A 177 5.00 -12.52 22.87
C SER A 177 4.17 -11.62 23.75
N TYR A 178 3.02 -11.21 23.25
CA TYR A 178 2.01 -10.46 23.99
C TYR A 178 1.02 -11.47 24.60
N SER A 179 0.84 -11.40 25.92
CA SER A 179 -0.26 -12.14 26.58
C SER A 179 -1.30 -11.16 27.07
N GLU A 180 -2.52 -11.26 26.60
CA GLU A 180 -3.65 -10.57 27.23
C GLU A 180 -4.21 -11.43 28.37
N GLU A 181 -4.03 -10.97 29.58
CA GLU A 181 -4.77 -11.47 30.73
C GLU A 181 -6.14 -10.80 30.75
N LYS A 182 -7.17 -11.50 30.45
CA LYS A 182 -8.51 -11.23 30.96
C LYS A 182 -9.57 -11.78 30.03
N HIS A 183 -9.91 -12.95 30.22
CA HIS A 183 -11.17 -13.67 29.99
C HIS A 183 -10.92 -15.17 29.93
N GLY A 184 -10.01 -15.65 30.80
CA GLY A 184 -9.76 -17.10 30.96
C GLY A 184 -8.84 -17.75 29.93
N GLY A 185 -8.15 -16.97 29.10
CA GLY A 185 -7.15 -17.48 28.16
C GLY A 185 -6.41 -16.32 27.50
N GLY A 186 -5.12 -16.19 27.71
CA GLY A 186 -4.28 -15.22 27.03
C GLY A 186 -3.88 -15.70 25.63
N TYR A 187 -3.68 -14.75 24.70
CA TYR A 187 -3.15 -15.03 23.38
C TYR A 187 -1.68 -14.63 23.33
N ARG A 188 -0.85 -15.47 22.70
CA ARG A 188 0.53 -15.11 22.39
C ARG A 188 0.58 -14.58 20.97
N VAL A 189 1.05 -13.35 20.81
CA VAL A 189 1.25 -12.72 19.52
C VAL A 189 2.73 -12.73 19.17
N ARG A 190 3.09 -13.28 18.01
CA ARG A 190 4.44 -13.25 17.47
C ARG A 190 4.46 -12.33 16.26
N TYR A 191 5.10 -11.19 16.39
CA TYR A 191 5.37 -10.29 15.27
C TYR A 191 6.52 -10.84 14.42
N GLN A 192 6.35 -10.89 13.10
CA GLN A 192 7.30 -11.49 12.17
C GLN A 192 8.05 -10.44 11.31
N GLY A 193 7.57 -9.20 11.29
CA GLY A 193 8.19 -8.12 10.52
C GLY A 193 7.25 -7.49 9.49
N VAL A 194 7.83 -6.58 8.71
CA VAL A 194 7.16 -5.87 7.59
C VAL A 194 7.89 -6.20 6.31
N GLN A 195 7.15 -6.57 5.28
CA GLN A 195 7.61 -6.68 3.89
C GLN A 195 7.13 -5.44 3.12
N TYR A 196 8.05 -4.79 2.41
CA TYR A 196 7.78 -3.59 1.63
C TYR A 196 7.78 -3.94 0.14
N ILE A 197 6.60 -4.10 -0.44
CA ILE A 197 6.46 -4.58 -1.83
C ILE A 197 6.83 -3.53 -2.89
N HIS A 198 6.77 -2.26 -2.54
CA HIS A 198 7.14 -1.16 -3.43
C HIS A 198 8.49 -0.52 -3.03
N GLY A 199 9.30 -1.25 -2.27
CA GLY A 199 10.54 -0.71 -1.70
C GLY A 199 10.28 0.20 -0.50
N LYS A 200 11.37 0.64 0.13
CA LYS A 200 11.35 1.46 1.35
C LYS A 200 12.36 2.58 1.23
N LEU A 201 12.01 3.74 1.71
CA LEU A 201 12.93 4.88 1.79
C LEU A 201 14.21 4.54 2.56
N GLY A 202 15.35 4.80 1.93
CA GLY A 202 16.67 4.54 2.51
C GLY A 202 17.16 3.09 2.40
N ASP A 203 16.41 2.21 1.72
CA ASP A 203 16.74 0.80 1.54
C ASP A 203 16.56 0.35 0.07
N GLY A 204 17.51 0.72 -0.78
CA GLY A 204 17.51 0.31 -2.20
C GLY A 204 16.53 1.05 -3.12
N GLY A 205 15.85 2.09 -2.62
CA GLY A 205 14.94 2.93 -3.40
C GLY A 205 13.48 2.43 -3.41
N ILE A 206 12.62 3.25 -3.99
CA ILE A 206 11.16 3.00 -4.09
C ILE A 206 10.77 2.62 -5.51
N LEU A 207 9.61 1.99 -5.68
CA LEU A 207 9.01 1.61 -6.97
C LEU A 207 7.70 2.39 -7.16
N LEU A 208 7.72 3.33 -8.10
CA LEU A 208 6.54 4.03 -8.58
C LEU A 208 6.18 3.47 -9.95
N GLY A 209 5.13 2.68 -10.08
CA GLY A 209 4.88 2.03 -11.36
C GLY A 209 3.54 1.30 -11.46
N VAL A 210 3.42 0.51 -12.49
CA VAL A 210 2.22 -0.24 -12.83
C VAL A 210 2.45 -1.75 -12.70
N ASP A 211 1.36 -2.50 -12.63
CA ASP A 211 1.37 -3.94 -12.39
C ASP A 211 1.52 -4.74 -13.70
N HIS A 212 1.00 -4.21 -14.81
CA HIS A 212 0.92 -4.90 -16.11
C HIS A 212 1.33 -4.00 -17.26
N GLY A 213 1.99 -4.56 -18.27
CA GLY A 213 2.39 -3.85 -19.49
C GLY A 213 1.23 -3.18 -20.23
N GLU A 214 0.01 -3.70 -20.12
CA GLU A 214 -1.19 -3.10 -20.72
C GLU A 214 -1.55 -1.74 -20.12
N GLN A 215 -1.05 -1.43 -18.92
CA GLN A 215 -1.21 -0.12 -18.27
C GLN A 215 -0.21 0.93 -18.81
N ILE A 216 0.76 0.52 -19.63
CA ILE A 216 1.66 1.40 -20.37
C ILE A 216 0.98 1.74 -21.70
N ALA A 217 0.58 2.99 -21.88
CA ALA A 217 -0.19 3.38 -23.06
C ALA A 217 0.64 3.45 -24.36
N ASN A 218 1.94 3.65 -24.25
CA ASN A 218 2.87 3.65 -25.39
C ASN A 218 3.25 2.22 -25.79
N ASP A 219 2.80 1.76 -26.97
CA ASP A 219 3.04 0.39 -27.46
C ASP A 219 4.53 0.07 -27.67
N GLN A 220 5.35 1.06 -28.03
CA GLN A 220 6.80 0.84 -28.19
C GLN A 220 7.47 0.65 -26.83
N PHE A 221 7.03 1.37 -25.82
CA PHE A 221 7.56 1.28 -24.46
C PHE A 221 7.20 -0.03 -23.78
N ARG A 222 6.08 -0.67 -24.13
CA ARG A 222 5.74 -2.02 -23.64
C ARG A 222 6.78 -3.08 -24.02
N GLN A 223 7.56 -2.83 -25.07
CA GLN A 223 8.58 -3.75 -25.60
C GLN A 223 10.00 -3.24 -25.32
N CYS A 224 10.16 -2.17 -24.58
CA CYS A 224 11.44 -1.58 -24.22
C CYS A 224 11.83 -2.08 -22.81
N ASP A 225 12.89 -2.86 -22.73
CA ASP A 225 13.36 -3.47 -21.47
C ASP A 225 13.71 -2.38 -20.45
N ASP A 226 14.36 -1.29 -20.84
CA ASP A 226 14.74 -0.20 -19.94
C ASP A 226 13.52 0.48 -19.29
N VAL A 227 12.44 0.68 -20.06
CA VAL A 227 11.19 1.23 -19.53
C VAL A 227 10.45 0.23 -18.65
N ALA A 228 10.45 -1.04 -19.06
CA ALA A 228 9.80 -2.11 -18.31
C ALA A 228 10.48 -2.34 -16.95
N ASP A 229 11.82 -2.31 -16.90
CA ASP A 229 12.62 -2.45 -15.67
C ASP A 229 12.36 -1.30 -14.67
N LEU A 230 11.96 -0.13 -15.16
CA LEU A 230 11.63 1.02 -14.31
C LEU A 230 10.17 1.05 -13.89
N LEU A 231 9.25 0.76 -14.82
CA LEU A 231 7.83 1.07 -14.65
C LEU A 231 6.96 -0.16 -14.29
N LEU A 232 7.39 -1.39 -14.66
CA LEU A 232 6.67 -2.60 -14.28
C LEU A 232 7.15 -3.10 -12.91
N LYS A 233 6.34 -2.96 -11.88
CA LYS A 233 6.68 -3.33 -10.49
C LYS A 233 7.23 -4.76 -10.35
N PRO A 234 6.62 -5.82 -10.94
CA PRO A 234 7.16 -7.18 -10.82
C PRO A 234 8.56 -7.31 -11.45
N GLN A 235 8.77 -6.72 -12.64
CA GLN A 235 10.06 -6.78 -13.34
C GLN A 235 11.13 -5.97 -12.59
N ALA A 236 10.79 -4.81 -12.07
CA ALA A 236 11.67 -4.00 -11.25
C ALA A 236 12.09 -4.71 -9.95
N ASN A 237 11.19 -5.45 -9.29
CA ASN A 237 11.52 -6.26 -8.12
C ASN A 237 12.46 -7.41 -8.48
N GLU A 238 12.21 -8.12 -9.59
CA GLU A 238 13.10 -9.15 -10.11
C GLU A 238 14.50 -8.60 -10.43
N GLY A 239 14.56 -7.47 -11.13
CA GLY A 239 15.82 -6.79 -11.48
C GLY A 239 16.64 -6.34 -10.25
N ARG A 240 15.99 -6.04 -9.14
CA ARG A 240 16.63 -5.74 -7.85
C ARG A 240 17.13 -7.00 -7.12
N GLY A 241 16.81 -8.20 -7.63
CA GLY A 241 17.17 -9.47 -7.01
C GLY A 241 16.43 -9.73 -5.69
N THR A 242 15.28 -9.13 -5.49
CA THR A 242 14.44 -9.35 -4.30
C THR A 242 13.47 -10.49 -4.54
N LEU A 243 13.18 -11.27 -3.51
CA LEU A 243 12.13 -12.31 -3.51
C LEU A 243 10.86 -11.83 -2.82
N VAL A 244 10.69 -10.50 -2.71
CA VAL A 244 9.60 -9.91 -1.92
C VAL A 244 8.22 -10.32 -2.44
N ASP A 245 8.07 -10.45 -3.75
CA ASP A 245 6.80 -10.84 -4.35
C ASP A 245 6.42 -12.28 -3.99
N GLU A 246 7.35 -13.24 -4.11
CA GLU A 246 7.13 -14.64 -3.74
C GLU A 246 6.89 -14.80 -2.24
N GLU A 247 7.64 -14.08 -1.41
CA GLU A 247 7.46 -14.10 0.04
C GLU A 247 6.07 -13.57 0.43
N CYS A 248 5.66 -12.43 -0.14
CA CYS A 248 4.34 -11.85 0.11
C CYS A 248 3.19 -12.73 -0.41
N LEU A 249 3.32 -13.31 -1.59
CA LEU A 249 2.35 -14.29 -2.11
C LEU A 249 2.24 -15.51 -1.19
N SER A 250 3.37 -15.99 -0.65
CA SER A 250 3.37 -17.08 0.33
C SER A 250 2.67 -16.68 1.64
N LEU A 251 2.89 -15.46 2.13
CA LEU A 251 2.19 -14.94 3.31
C LEU A 251 0.68 -14.87 3.09
N ILE A 252 0.23 -14.40 1.93
CA ILE A 252 -1.20 -14.37 1.56
C ILE A 252 -1.77 -15.78 1.51
N ALA A 253 -1.07 -16.71 0.85
CA ALA A 253 -1.51 -18.10 0.73
C ALA A 253 -1.60 -18.83 2.09
N GLY A 254 -0.78 -18.45 3.07
CA GLY A 254 -0.74 -19.03 4.41
C GLY A 254 -1.64 -18.33 5.44
N ALA A 255 -2.29 -17.21 5.09
CA ALA A 255 -3.04 -16.40 6.04
C ALA A 255 -4.39 -17.06 6.43
N ASP A 256 -4.71 -17.02 7.71
CA ASP A 256 -6.04 -17.40 8.27
C ASP A 256 -6.94 -16.17 8.42
N VAL A 257 -6.32 -15.02 8.68
CA VAL A 257 -6.99 -13.71 8.75
C VAL A 257 -6.22 -12.74 7.89
N ILE A 258 -6.91 -12.06 7.00
CA ILE A 258 -6.37 -10.99 6.14
C ILE A 258 -7.02 -9.67 6.54
N CYS A 259 -6.22 -8.70 6.92
CA CYS A 259 -6.65 -7.38 7.33
C CYS A 259 -6.20 -6.35 6.30
N LEU A 260 -7.13 -5.66 5.67
CA LEU A 260 -6.87 -4.58 4.70
C LEU A 260 -7.07 -3.23 5.38
N PHE A 261 -6.02 -2.43 5.44
CA PHE A 261 -6.02 -1.15 6.15
C PHE A 261 -5.45 -0.03 5.29
N GLY A 262 -6.25 1.01 5.05
CA GLY A 262 -5.80 2.21 4.34
C GLY A 262 -5.42 2.00 2.87
N LEU A 263 -5.97 0.98 2.22
CA LEU A 263 -5.76 0.63 0.82
C LEU A 263 -6.88 1.19 -0.05
N SER A 264 -6.51 1.71 -1.22
CA SER A 264 -7.45 2.14 -2.27
C SER A 264 -8.01 0.95 -3.07
N LEU A 265 -7.33 -0.19 -3.03
CA LEU A 265 -7.59 -1.37 -3.86
C LEU A 265 -7.53 -1.04 -5.38
N GLY A 266 -6.56 -0.21 -5.76
CA GLY A 266 -6.37 0.25 -7.12
C GLY A 266 -5.91 -0.85 -8.09
N PRO A 267 -5.99 -0.58 -9.41
CA PRO A 267 -5.63 -1.56 -10.45
C PRO A 267 -4.11 -1.75 -10.61
N THR A 268 -3.28 -0.86 -10.07
CA THR A 268 -1.81 -0.95 -10.10
C THR A 268 -1.21 -1.97 -9.12
N ASP A 269 -2.08 -2.68 -8.41
CA ASP A 269 -1.75 -3.70 -7.43
C ASP A 269 -2.62 -4.97 -7.61
N GLN A 270 -3.10 -5.21 -8.83
CA GLN A 270 -4.06 -6.27 -9.16
C GLN A 270 -3.54 -7.68 -8.83
N MET A 271 -2.23 -7.90 -8.92
CA MET A 271 -1.59 -9.16 -8.55
C MET A 271 -1.95 -9.55 -7.10
N TRP A 272 -1.90 -8.61 -6.17
CA TRP A 272 -2.19 -8.83 -4.77
C TRP A 272 -3.68 -9.10 -4.51
N TRP A 273 -4.55 -8.36 -5.19
CA TRP A 273 -6.00 -8.58 -5.09
C TRP A 273 -6.41 -9.95 -5.64
N THR A 274 -5.77 -10.39 -6.70
CA THR A 274 -5.96 -11.72 -7.28
C THR A 274 -5.50 -12.83 -6.31
N ALA A 275 -4.36 -12.65 -5.65
CA ALA A 275 -3.87 -13.60 -4.65
C ALA A 275 -4.81 -13.70 -3.43
N ILE A 276 -5.30 -12.57 -2.92
CA ILE A 276 -6.27 -12.51 -1.81
C ILE A 276 -7.58 -13.18 -2.20
N LYS A 277 -8.11 -12.87 -3.39
CA LYS A 277 -9.30 -13.54 -3.94
C LYS A 277 -9.12 -15.04 -3.96
N LYS A 278 -8.02 -15.52 -4.53
CA LYS A 278 -7.71 -16.95 -4.62
C LYS A 278 -7.69 -17.58 -3.21
N ARG A 279 -6.97 -16.99 -2.26
CA ARG A 279 -6.90 -17.49 -0.88
C ARG A 279 -8.27 -17.58 -0.23
N PHE A 280 -9.12 -16.56 -0.42
CA PHE A 280 -10.47 -16.50 0.14
C PHE A 280 -11.41 -17.55 -0.46
N LEU A 281 -11.26 -17.86 -1.76
CA LEU A 281 -12.06 -18.87 -2.46
C LEU A 281 -11.60 -20.29 -2.12
N ASP A 282 -10.29 -20.51 -2.01
CA ASP A 282 -9.69 -21.82 -1.72
C ASP A 282 -9.96 -22.28 -0.27
N ASN A 283 -10.14 -21.34 0.66
CA ASN A 283 -10.40 -21.64 2.06
C ASN A 283 -11.57 -20.83 2.65
N PRO A 284 -12.74 -21.44 2.80
CA PRO A 284 -13.94 -20.78 3.34
C PRO A 284 -13.84 -20.32 4.80
N GLU A 285 -12.83 -20.77 5.55
CA GLU A 285 -12.61 -20.38 6.94
C GLU A 285 -11.73 -19.13 7.08
N VAL A 286 -11.15 -18.62 5.99
CA VAL A 286 -10.39 -17.38 6.00
C VAL A 286 -11.30 -16.21 6.33
N ILE A 287 -10.82 -15.37 7.26
CA ILE A 287 -11.51 -14.15 7.66
C ILE A 287 -10.88 -12.96 6.95
N LEU A 288 -11.68 -12.18 6.24
CA LEU A 288 -11.27 -10.94 5.59
C LEU A 288 -11.84 -9.76 6.38
N LEU A 289 -10.95 -8.91 6.94
CA LEU A 289 -11.28 -7.68 7.63
C LEU A 289 -10.90 -6.49 6.77
N TYR A 290 -11.86 -5.62 6.47
CA TYR A 290 -11.63 -4.39 5.72
C TYR A 290 -11.88 -3.18 6.61
N PHE A 291 -10.80 -2.45 6.92
CA PHE A 291 -10.85 -1.21 7.69
C PHE A 291 -11.11 -0.03 6.75
N HIS A 292 -12.38 0.23 6.52
CA HIS A 292 -12.82 1.30 5.64
C HIS A 292 -12.86 2.65 6.38
N TYR A 293 -12.20 3.66 5.80
CA TYR A 293 -12.26 5.03 6.28
C TYR A 293 -13.36 5.80 5.54
N ASP A 294 -14.31 6.35 6.30
CA ASP A 294 -15.34 7.25 5.78
C ASP A 294 -15.22 8.60 6.50
N PRO A 295 -14.73 9.67 5.84
CA PRO A 295 -14.57 10.98 6.45
C PRO A 295 -15.91 11.62 6.83
N SER A 296 -17.04 11.14 6.29
CA SER A 296 -18.39 11.59 6.62
C SER A 296 -19.03 10.78 7.76
N ALA A 297 -18.31 9.82 8.35
CA ALA A 297 -18.85 9.04 9.46
C ALA A 297 -18.97 9.92 10.70
N ASP A 298 -20.20 10.27 11.05
CA ASP A 298 -20.51 10.88 12.34
C ASP A 298 -20.27 9.86 13.46
N SER A 299 -19.39 10.17 14.38
CA SER A 299 -19.03 9.29 15.50
C SER A 299 -20.20 8.97 16.42
N THR A 300 -21.31 9.71 16.32
CA THR A 300 -22.52 9.54 17.13
C THR A 300 -23.48 8.48 16.60
N LEU A 301 -23.39 8.11 15.31
CA LEU A 301 -24.22 7.09 14.70
C LEU A 301 -23.44 5.80 14.46
N ASN A 302 -23.16 5.04 15.51
CA ASN A 302 -22.40 3.80 15.50
C ASN A 302 -22.95 2.66 14.60
N PHE A 303 -24.03 2.87 13.85
CA PHE A 303 -24.66 1.83 13.02
C PHE A 303 -25.30 2.38 11.74
N ASP A 304 -24.50 2.82 10.77
CA ASP A 304 -25.03 3.03 9.42
C ASP A 304 -24.79 1.77 8.56
N ARG A 305 -25.78 0.84 8.61
CA ARG A 305 -25.79 -0.37 7.76
C ARG A 305 -25.68 -0.09 6.26
N ARG A 306 -25.96 1.13 5.81
CA ARG A 306 -25.82 1.51 4.39
C ARG A 306 -24.36 1.74 4.06
N LYS A 307 -23.60 2.39 4.95
CA LYS A 307 -22.17 2.61 4.80
C LYS A 307 -21.41 1.29 4.85
N GLU A 308 -21.74 0.41 5.81
CA GLU A 308 -21.17 -0.93 5.88
C GLU A 308 -21.43 -1.73 4.57
N ARG A 309 -22.66 -1.68 4.04
CA ARG A 309 -22.97 -2.35 2.77
C ARG A 309 -22.21 -1.77 1.58
N ARG A 310 -22.01 -0.45 1.51
CA ARG A 310 -21.24 0.21 0.46
C ARG A 310 -19.76 -0.17 0.55
N ALA A 311 -19.17 -0.13 1.73
CA ALA A 311 -17.79 -0.54 1.96
C ALA A 311 -17.58 -2.01 1.60
N ARG A 312 -18.53 -2.89 1.99
CA ARG A 312 -18.51 -4.30 1.63
C ARG A 312 -18.63 -4.50 0.11
N GLN A 313 -19.54 -3.76 -0.55
CA GLN A 313 -19.70 -3.87 -2.01
C GLN A 313 -18.43 -3.42 -2.73
N HIS A 314 -17.84 -2.30 -2.32
CA HIS A 314 -16.55 -1.83 -2.84
C HIS A 314 -15.47 -2.91 -2.74
N LEU A 315 -15.34 -3.57 -1.59
CA LEU A 315 -14.39 -4.66 -1.41
C LEU A 315 -14.69 -5.86 -2.33
N ILE A 316 -15.97 -6.24 -2.46
CA ILE A 316 -16.40 -7.33 -3.33
C ILE A 316 -16.04 -7.03 -4.78
N ASP A 317 -16.34 -5.82 -5.26
CA ASP A 317 -16.06 -5.38 -6.63
C ASP A 317 -14.55 -5.34 -6.89
N ALA A 318 -13.78 -4.73 -5.98
CA ALA A 318 -12.33 -4.61 -6.11
C ALA A 318 -11.61 -5.97 -6.13
N LEU A 319 -12.09 -6.95 -5.36
CA LEU A 319 -11.55 -8.30 -5.34
C LEU A 319 -12.20 -9.24 -6.37
N GLY A 320 -13.22 -8.79 -7.10
CA GLY A 320 -13.98 -9.61 -8.05
C GLY A 320 -14.65 -10.82 -7.38
N LEU A 321 -15.27 -10.61 -6.21
CA LEU A 321 -15.94 -11.64 -5.40
C LEU A 321 -17.45 -11.69 -5.63
N GLU A 322 -17.97 -11.16 -6.74
CA GLU A 322 -19.40 -11.21 -7.08
C GLU A 322 -19.87 -12.68 -7.12
N GLY A 323 -21.03 -12.93 -6.52
CA GLY A 323 -21.60 -14.29 -6.42
C GLY A 323 -21.02 -15.17 -5.30
N HIS A 324 -19.99 -14.74 -4.59
CA HIS A 324 -19.38 -15.46 -3.47
C HIS A 324 -19.73 -14.84 -2.09
N GLN A 325 -20.90 -14.25 -1.97
CA GLN A 325 -21.35 -13.62 -0.72
C GLN A 325 -21.64 -14.70 0.34
N LYS A 326 -20.70 -14.88 1.26
CA LYS A 326 -20.88 -15.72 2.45
C LYS A 326 -21.11 -14.86 3.70
#